data_aa63a323f26b05f66b86a8e94ef6d410
#
_entry.id   aa63a323f26b05f66b86a8e94ef6d410
#
_cell.length_a   1.000
_cell.length_b   1.000
_cell.length_c   1.000
_cell.angle_alpha   90.00
_cell.angle_beta   90.00
_cell.angle_gamma   90.00
#
_symmetry.space_group_name_H-M   'P 1'
#
loop_
_entity.id
_entity.type
_entity.pdbx_description
1 polymer ?
#
loop_
_entity_poly.entity_id
_entity_poly.type
_entity_poly.pdbx_seq_one_letter_code
_entity_poly.pdbx_strand_id
1 'polypeptide(L)'
;DEVHGEIEIEREADAFAGEFLMPWGLIGPVIRRSAPGFKAIKKLADSCESSLVASAVRYCELTEECVATVVSHQGAVEFMSASQSFKQLPGLDWLRSREQVPTVVPTYRLSRDEEWVSSCEIALEGSFLNEWFPDAPKQDVEEDVVGLGSYGRTLTVLVTEGVPEDDDSDDDDGDGYIDRWKEGR
;
A
#
# COMPACT_ATOMS: atom_id res chain seq x y z
N ASP A 1 -26.23 5.62 -16.05
CA ASP A 1 -25.48 6.89 -16.27
C ASP A 1 -25.42 7.78 -15.02
N GLU A 2 -26.51 7.98 -14.26
CA GLU A 2 -26.49 8.83 -13.04
C GLU A 2 -25.57 8.25 -11.93
N VAL A 3 -25.62 6.97 -11.66
CA VAL A 3 -24.80 6.30 -10.62
C VAL A 3 -23.30 6.38 -10.94
N HIS A 4 -22.90 6.32 -12.19
CA HIS A 4 -21.49 6.49 -12.57
C HIS A 4 -21.01 7.92 -12.37
N GLY A 5 -21.85 8.92 -12.65
CA GLY A 5 -21.54 10.33 -12.44
C GLY A 5 -21.38 10.69 -10.95
N GLU A 6 -22.21 10.14 -10.08
CA GLU A 6 -22.11 10.37 -8.62
C GLU A 6 -20.80 9.79 -8.03
N ILE A 7 -20.41 8.57 -8.46
CA ILE A 7 -19.17 7.92 -8.01
C ILE A 7 -17.94 8.72 -8.48
N GLU A 8 -17.98 9.28 -9.67
CA GLU A 8 -16.87 10.06 -10.23
C GLU A 8 -16.69 11.39 -9.49
N ILE A 9 -17.80 12.08 -9.19
CA ILE A 9 -17.80 13.33 -8.42
C ILE A 9 -17.29 13.08 -6.99
N GLU A 10 -17.69 11.98 -6.35
CA GLU A 10 -17.24 11.63 -5.01
C GLU A 10 -15.73 11.35 -4.99
N ARG A 11 -15.22 10.63 -5.97
CA ARG A 11 -13.77 10.37 -6.10
C ARG A 11 -12.95 11.66 -6.37
N GLU A 12 -13.47 12.57 -7.18
CA GLU A 12 -12.84 13.87 -7.43
C GLU A 12 -12.83 14.73 -6.14
N ALA A 13 -13.93 14.72 -5.39
CA ALA A 13 -14.03 15.43 -4.12
C ALA A 13 -13.05 14.87 -3.07
N ASP A 14 -12.91 13.55 -2.98
CA ASP A 14 -11.96 12.89 -2.10
C ASP A 14 -10.51 13.19 -2.48
N ALA A 15 -10.19 13.15 -3.78
CA ALA A 15 -8.87 13.51 -4.28
C ALA A 15 -8.52 14.98 -3.99
N PHE A 16 -9.48 15.89 -4.18
CA PHE A 16 -9.32 17.31 -3.85
C PHE A 16 -9.10 17.51 -2.34
N ALA A 17 -9.93 16.87 -1.52
CA ALA A 17 -9.80 16.95 -0.06
C ALA A 17 -8.44 16.40 0.42
N GLY A 18 -7.99 15.29 -0.17
CA GLY A 18 -6.68 14.72 0.11
C GLY A 18 -5.55 15.68 -0.22
N GLU A 19 -5.57 16.30 -1.41
CA GLU A 19 -4.53 17.27 -1.79
C GLU A 19 -4.61 18.57 -0.99
N PHE A 20 -5.80 18.99 -0.58
CA PHE A 20 -5.99 20.19 0.23
C PHE A 20 -5.50 19.99 1.68
N LEU A 21 -5.83 18.85 2.30
CA LEU A 21 -5.49 18.56 3.70
C LEU A 21 -4.06 18.04 3.86
N MET A 22 -3.57 17.31 2.86
CA MET A 22 -2.27 16.64 2.86
C MET A 22 -1.53 16.88 1.53
N PRO A 23 -1.15 18.15 1.25
CA PRO A 23 -0.50 18.50 -0.02
C PRO A 23 0.89 17.88 -0.13
N TRP A 24 1.24 17.39 -1.32
CA TRP A 24 2.54 16.75 -1.59
C TRP A 24 3.74 17.56 -1.11
N GLY A 25 3.71 18.87 -1.26
CA GLY A 25 4.79 19.75 -0.81
C GLY A 25 5.10 19.65 0.68
N LEU A 26 4.09 19.38 1.50
CA LEU A 26 4.21 19.21 2.94
C LEU A 26 4.61 17.79 3.33
N ILE A 27 3.94 16.78 2.75
CA ILE A 27 4.06 15.40 3.20
C ILE A 27 5.12 14.58 2.45
N GLY A 28 5.47 14.94 1.22
CA GLY A 28 6.48 14.25 0.43
C GLY A 28 7.84 14.09 1.15
N PRO A 29 8.37 15.13 1.84
CA PRO A 29 9.57 14.97 2.66
C PRO A 29 9.41 14.01 3.84
N VAL A 30 8.21 13.90 4.42
CA VAL A 30 7.90 12.99 5.53
C VAL A 30 7.91 11.55 5.02
N ILE A 31 7.26 11.30 3.88
CA ILE A 31 7.23 9.98 3.22
C ILE A 31 8.64 9.50 2.92
N ARG A 32 9.43 10.28 2.18
CA ARG A 32 10.80 9.90 1.75
C ARG A 32 11.79 9.66 2.89
N ARG A 33 11.56 10.23 4.08
CA ARG A 33 12.45 10.10 5.24
C ARG A 33 11.98 9.11 6.28
N SER A 34 10.86 8.47 6.06
CA SER A 34 10.30 7.47 6.98
C SER A 34 10.56 6.08 6.44
N ALA A 35 10.80 5.12 7.33
CA ALA A 35 10.70 3.72 6.96
C ALA A 35 9.25 3.44 6.51
N PRO A 36 9.04 2.60 5.49
CA PRO A 36 7.70 2.24 5.04
C PRO A 36 6.87 1.61 6.16
N GLY A 37 5.55 1.53 5.96
CA GLY A 37 4.63 0.95 6.92
C GLY A 37 3.99 1.96 7.86
N PHE A 38 3.50 1.46 8.99
CA PHE A 38 2.71 2.24 9.95
C PHE A 38 3.42 3.49 10.48
N LYS A 39 4.75 3.44 10.65
CA LYS A 39 5.53 4.59 11.14
C LYS A 39 5.42 5.81 10.23
N ALA A 40 5.42 5.60 8.92
CA ALA A 40 5.24 6.69 7.95
C ALA A 40 3.82 7.26 8.04
N ILE A 41 2.81 6.39 8.10
CA ILE A 41 1.40 6.77 8.21
C ILE A 41 1.14 7.58 9.49
N LYS A 42 1.69 7.12 10.62
CA LYS A 42 1.55 7.84 11.89
C LYS A 42 2.17 9.23 11.85
N LYS A 43 3.37 9.38 11.28
CA LYS A 43 3.99 10.70 11.11
C LYS A 43 3.18 11.63 10.23
N LEU A 44 2.56 11.09 9.17
CA LEU A 44 1.64 11.85 8.32
C LEU A 44 0.43 12.32 9.13
N ALA A 45 -0.22 11.41 9.85
CA ALA A 45 -1.38 11.73 10.69
C ALA A 45 -1.05 12.82 11.70
N ASP A 46 0.09 12.70 12.40
CA ASP A 46 0.55 13.68 13.39
C ASP A 46 0.90 15.04 12.74
N SER A 47 1.50 15.04 11.54
CA SER A 47 1.92 16.27 10.85
C SER A 47 0.75 17.05 10.23
N CYS A 48 -0.31 16.36 9.83
CA CYS A 48 -1.47 16.95 9.16
C CYS A 48 -2.71 17.01 10.06
N GLU A 49 -2.60 16.60 11.33
CA GLU A 49 -3.72 16.51 12.27
C GLU A 49 -4.92 15.73 11.69
N SER A 50 -4.62 14.66 10.93
CA SER A 50 -5.59 13.84 10.22
C SER A 50 -5.77 12.46 10.89
N SER A 51 -6.84 11.74 10.51
CA SER A 51 -7.05 10.39 11.01
C SER A 51 -5.99 9.41 10.44
N LEU A 52 -5.66 8.35 11.21
CA LEU A 52 -4.76 7.29 10.72
C LEU A 52 -5.25 6.68 9.40
N VAL A 53 -6.57 6.49 9.27
CA VAL A 53 -7.17 5.90 8.07
C VAL A 53 -7.00 6.83 6.86
N ALA A 54 -7.31 8.11 6.99
CA ALA A 54 -7.11 9.09 5.91
C ALA A 54 -5.63 9.20 5.51
N SER A 55 -4.74 9.21 6.50
CA SER A 55 -3.29 9.22 6.27
C SER A 55 -2.80 7.94 5.59
N ALA A 56 -3.37 6.78 5.91
CA ALA A 56 -3.03 5.50 5.29
C ALA A 56 -3.42 5.48 3.81
N VAL A 57 -4.62 5.94 3.47
CA VAL A 57 -5.08 6.07 2.07
C VAL A 57 -4.14 7.01 1.31
N ARG A 58 -3.90 8.20 1.86
CA ARG A 58 -3.04 9.20 1.22
C ARG A 58 -1.59 8.73 1.07
N TYR A 59 -1.08 7.98 2.05
CA TYR A 59 0.23 7.37 1.96
C TYR A 59 0.33 6.38 0.80
N CYS A 60 -0.66 5.49 0.65
CA CYS A 60 -0.71 4.54 -0.48
C CYS A 60 -0.80 5.23 -1.84
N GLU A 61 -1.46 6.38 -1.93
CA GLU A 61 -1.54 7.15 -3.18
C GLU A 61 -0.20 7.75 -3.63
N LEU A 62 0.67 8.05 -2.67
CA LEU A 62 1.84 8.90 -2.91
C LEU A 62 3.20 8.20 -2.70
N THR A 63 3.21 7.04 -2.06
CA THR A 63 4.45 6.29 -1.84
C THR A 63 4.86 5.49 -3.07
N GLU A 64 6.16 5.38 -3.29
CA GLU A 64 6.78 4.48 -4.28
C GLU A 64 7.01 3.08 -3.70
N GLU A 65 6.93 2.96 -2.36
CA GLU A 65 7.07 1.70 -1.65
C GLU A 65 5.92 0.72 -1.98
N CYS A 66 6.19 -0.57 -1.88
CA CYS A 66 5.21 -1.62 -2.14
C CYS A 66 4.35 -1.85 -0.88
N VAL A 67 3.28 -1.07 -0.75
CA VAL A 67 2.45 -1.01 0.46
C VAL A 67 0.98 -1.12 0.13
N ALA A 68 0.25 -1.88 0.95
CA ALA A 68 -1.20 -1.86 0.98
C ALA A 68 -1.73 -1.63 2.39
N THR A 69 -2.93 -1.09 2.49
CA THR A 69 -3.63 -0.92 3.76
C THR A 69 -5.02 -1.51 3.69
N VAL A 70 -5.40 -2.22 4.75
CA VAL A 70 -6.72 -2.84 4.88
C VAL A 70 -7.37 -2.31 6.14
N VAL A 71 -8.57 -1.76 6.00
CA VAL A 71 -9.42 -1.44 7.14
C VAL A 71 -10.43 -2.56 7.30
N SER A 72 -10.49 -3.14 8.50
CA SER A 72 -11.40 -4.21 8.83
C SER A 72 -12.17 -3.95 10.13
N HIS A 73 -13.33 -4.59 10.27
CA HIS A 73 -14.16 -4.55 11.46
C HIS A 73 -14.57 -5.99 11.81
N GLN A 74 -14.19 -6.45 12.98
CA GLN A 74 -14.47 -7.81 13.47
C GLN A 74 -14.10 -8.93 12.48
N GLY A 75 -12.98 -8.75 11.76
CA GLY A 75 -12.50 -9.72 10.78
C GLY A 75 -13.14 -9.61 9.39
N ALA A 76 -14.01 -8.63 9.15
CA ALA A 76 -14.55 -8.33 7.83
C ALA A 76 -13.90 -7.08 7.24
N VAL A 77 -13.48 -7.14 6.00
CA VAL A 77 -12.88 -6.02 5.26
C VAL A 77 -13.93 -4.92 5.06
N GLU A 78 -13.60 -3.69 5.41
CA GLU A 78 -14.39 -2.52 5.03
C GLU A 78 -13.92 -1.98 3.67
N PHE A 79 -12.62 -1.75 3.54
CA PHE A 79 -11.98 -1.38 2.29
C PHE A 79 -10.47 -1.66 2.31
N MET A 80 -9.86 -1.62 1.14
CA MET A 80 -8.43 -1.73 0.91
C MET A 80 -7.95 -0.56 0.06
N SER A 81 -6.76 -0.05 0.35
CA SER A 81 -6.02 0.89 -0.48
C SER A 81 -4.60 0.36 -0.70
N ALA A 82 -3.99 0.65 -1.84
CA ALA A 82 -2.64 0.19 -2.11
C ALA A 82 -1.88 1.17 -3.01
N SER A 83 -0.56 1.17 -2.87
CA SER A 83 0.36 1.91 -3.72
C SER A 83 0.36 1.37 -5.15
N GLN A 84 0.91 2.16 -6.06
CA GLN A 84 1.03 1.72 -7.45
C GLN A 84 1.95 0.50 -7.57
N SER A 85 3.06 0.47 -6.82
CA SER A 85 3.99 -0.66 -6.79
C SER A 85 3.33 -1.94 -6.29
N PHE A 86 2.48 -1.84 -5.24
CA PHE A 86 1.74 -3.00 -4.75
C PHE A 86 0.74 -3.53 -5.78
N LYS A 87 0.04 -2.65 -6.49
CA LYS A 87 -0.93 -3.03 -7.54
C LYS A 87 -0.31 -3.76 -8.73
N GLN A 88 1.00 -3.66 -8.93
CA GLN A 88 1.75 -4.34 -9.99
C GLN A 88 2.15 -5.76 -9.63
N LEU A 89 2.02 -6.17 -8.36
CA LEU A 89 2.33 -7.55 -7.96
C LEU A 89 1.41 -8.55 -8.67
N PRO A 90 1.95 -9.69 -9.13
CA PRO A 90 1.15 -10.70 -9.80
C PRO A 90 0.20 -11.43 -8.83
N GLY A 91 -0.93 -11.90 -9.34
CA GLY A 91 -1.85 -12.77 -8.62
C GLY A 91 -2.65 -12.08 -7.52
N LEU A 92 -2.73 -10.75 -7.53
CA LEU A 92 -3.58 -10.03 -6.57
C LEU A 92 -5.05 -10.09 -7.00
N ASP A 93 -5.90 -10.58 -6.10
CA ASP A 93 -7.34 -10.37 -6.16
C ASP A 93 -7.73 -9.33 -5.10
N TRP A 94 -8.41 -8.28 -5.53
CA TRP A 94 -8.71 -7.13 -4.68
C TRP A 94 -9.74 -7.50 -3.61
N LEU A 95 -9.40 -7.35 -2.32
CA LEU A 95 -10.30 -7.64 -1.21
C LEU A 95 -11.53 -6.73 -1.26
N ARG A 96 -12.70 -7.36 -1.28
CA ARG A 96 -13.98 -6.66 -1.40
C ARG A 96 -14.54 -6.28 -0.05
N SER A 97 -15.32 -5.22 -0.02
CA SER A 97 -16.06 -4.87 1.19
C SER A 97 -16.95 -6.01 1.66
N ARG A 98 -16.92 -6.29 2.96
CA ARG A 98 -17.59 -7.40 3.68
C ARG A 98 -16.98 -8.78 3.43
N GLU A 99 -15.91 -8.89 2.64
CA GLU A 99 -15.13 -10.11 2.56
C GLU A 99 -14.41 -10.38 3.88
N GLN A 100 -14.26 -11.66 4.21
CA GLN A 100 -13.56 -12.03 5.42
C GLN A 100 -12.05 -11.87 5.24
N VAL A 101 -11.39 -11.24 6.20
CA VAL A 101 -9.93 -11.25 6.28
C VAL A 101 -9.48 -12.72 6.33
N PRO A 102 -8.45 -13.13 5.59
CA PRO A 102 -7.97 -14.51 5.59
C PRO A 102 -7.67 -14.99 7.01
N THR A 103 -8.17 -16.18 7.37
CA THR A 103 -8.12 -16.67 8.75
C THR A 103 -6.73 -17.03 9.25
N VAL A 104 -5.78 -17.17 8.32
CA VAL A 104 -4.39 -17.58 8.58
C VAL A 104 -3.49 -16.41 8.95
N VAL A 105 -3.88 -15.17 8.61
CA VAL A 105 -3.07 -13.98 8.87
C VAL A 105 -3.29 -13.40 10.28
N PRO A 106 -2.28 -12.76 10.88
CA PRO A 106 -2.37 -12.14 12.21
C PRO A 106 -3.54 -11.18 12.36
N THR A 107 -3.83 -10.36 11.35
CA THR A 107 -4.94 -9.40 11.35
C THR A 107 -6.27 -10.05 11.68
N TYR A 108 -6.54 -11.26 11.19
CA TYR A 108 -7.80 -11.95 11.49
C TYR A 108 -8.02 -12.17 12.99
N ARG A 109 -7.00 -12.65 13.67
CA ARG A 109 -7.04 -12.89 15.12
C ARG A 109 -7.17 -11.57 15.90
N LEU A 110 -6.33 -10.59 15.55
CA LEU A 110 -6.26 -9.31 16.25
C LEU A 110 -7.53 -8.47 16.06
N SER A 111 -8.07 -8.41 14.85
CA SER A 111 -9.28 -7.62 14.54
C SER A 111 -10.56 -8.14 15.21
N ARG A 112 -10.54 -9.35 15.79
CA ARG A 112 -11.65 -9.96 16.51
C ARG A 112 -11.49 -9.89 18.03
N ASP A 113 -10.36 -9.43 18.52
CA ASP A 113 -10.10 -9.19 19.92
C ASP A 113 -10.52 -7.77 20.28
N GLU A 114 -11.72 -7.60 20.82
CA GLU A 114 -12.30 -6.28 21.14
C GLU A 114 -11.48 -5.52 22.18
N GLU A 115 -10.85 -6.22 23.13
CA GLU A 115 -10.01 -5.60 24.16
C GLU A 115 -8.75 -5.03 23.52
N TRP A 116 -8.10 -5.83 22.68
CA TRP A 116 -6.90 -5.41 21.95
C TRP A 116 -7.20 -4.26 20.97
N VAL A 117 -8.28 -4.33 20.20
CA VAL A 117 -8.69 -3.27 19.26
C VAL A 117 -8.96 -1.96 20.01
N SER A 118 -9.60 -2.05 21.19
CA SER A 118 -9.94 -0.86 22.00
C SER A 118 -8.71 -0.24 22.67
N SER A 119 -7.64 -1.02 22.92
CA SER A 119 -6.40 -0.53 23.52
C SER A 119 -5.58 0.36 22.60
N CYS A 120 -5.89 0.40 21.30
CA CYS A 120 -5.11 1.11 20.27
C CYS A 120 -3.64 0.65 20.20
N GLU A 121 -3.37 -0.59 20.57
CA GLU A 121 -2.05 -1.18 20.48
C GLU A 121 -1.66 -1.46 19.02
N ILE A 122 -0.35 -1.62 18.83
CA ILE A 122 0.24 -1.95 17.55
C ILE A 122 0.90 -3.32 17.70
N ALA A 123 0.56 -4.24 16.82
CA ALA A 123 1.27 -5.50 16.65
C ALA A 123 2.08 -5.45 15.36
N LEU A 124 3.37 -5.81 15.47
CA LEU A 124 4.28 -5.96 14.35
C LEU A 124 4.44 -7.46 14.10
N GLU A 125 3.86 -7.94 13.06
CA GLU A 125 3.77 -9.37 12.74
C GLU A 125 4.35 -9.63 11.35
N GLY A 126 4.46 -10.87 10.96
CA GLY A 126 4.85 -11.29 9.61
C GLY A 126 3.85 -12.29 9.04
N SER A 127 3.65 -12.22 7.74
CA SER A 127 2.82 -13.14 6.97
C SER A 127 3.40 -13.35 5.58
N PHE A 128 2.70 -14.08 4.73
CA PHE A 128 3.08 -14.22 3.33
C PHE A 128 2.00 -13.61 2.42
N LEU A 129 2.42 -13.06 1.30
CA LEU A 129 1.52 -12.43 0.32
C LEU A 129 0.42 -13.40 -0.16
N ASN A 130 0.76 -14.66 -0.37
CA ASN A 130 -0.20 -15.69 -0.77
C ASN A 130 -1.16 -16.12 0.36
N GLU A 131 -0.95 -15.70 1.60
CA GLU A 131 -1.92 -15.89 2.69
C GLU A 131 -3.03 -14.82 2.62
N TRP A 132 -2.71 -13.65 2.09
CA TRP A 132 -3.65 -12.58 1.81
C TRP A 132 -4.33 -12.75 0.45
N PHE A 133 -3.57 -13.16 -0.57
CA PHE A 133 -3.99 -13.29 -1.97
C PHE A 133 -3.55 -14.66 -2.48
N PRO A 134 -4.44 -15.66 -2.53
CA PRO A 134 -4.07 -17.05 -2.80
C PRO A 134 -3.31 -17.31 -4.10
N ASP A 135 -3.56 -16.48 -5.13
CA ASP A 135 -2.90 -16.60 -6.45
C ASP A 135 -1.58 -15.82 -6.54
N ALA A 136 -1.22 -15.06 -5.49
CA ALA A 136 0.04 -14.34 -5.42
C ALA A 136 1.21 -15.27 -5.08
N PRO A 137 2.46 -14.90 -5.42
CA PRO A 137 3.64 -15.66 -5.05
C PRO A 137 3.80 -15.71 -3.51
N LYS A 138 4.49 -16.75 -3.03
CA LYS A 138 4.89 -16.81 -1.63
C LYS A 138 6.03 -15.83 -1.40
N GLN A 139 5.70 -14.66 -0.90
CA GLN A 139 6.60 -13.55 -0.63
C GLN A 139 6.35 -13.04 0.78
N ASP A 140 7.42 -12.66 1.49
CA ASP A 140 7.33 -12.14 2.85
C ASP A 140 6.58 -10.81 2.88
N VAL A 141 5.73 -10.64 3.89
CA VAL A 141 4.97 -9.41 4.16
C VAL A 141 5.20 -9.01 5.62
N GLU A 142 5.67 -7.80 5.84
CA GLU A 142 5.57 -7.16 7.15
C GLU A 142 4.14 -6.68 7.34
N GLU A 143 3.53 -7.07 8.45
CA GLU A 143 2.14 -6.81 8.76
C GLU A 143 2.02 -6.01 10.05
N ASP A 144 1.84 -4.69 9.92
CA ASP A 144 1.60 -3.79 11.04
C ASP A 144 0.10 -3.70 11.30
N VAL A 145 -0.37 -4.21 12.43
CA VAL A 145 -1.80 -4.21 12.79
C VAL A 145 -2.05 -3.23 13.93
N VAL A 146 -3.04 -2.36 13.77
CA VAL A 146 -3.35 -1.28 14.72
C VAL A 146 -4.83 -1.28 15.06
N GLY A 147 -5.15 -1.34 16.35
CA GLY A 147 -6.52 -1.10 16.83
C GLY A 147 -6.91 0.37 16.70
N LEU A 148 -8.10 0.64 16.21
CA LEU A 148 -8.62 2.01 16.04
C LEU A 148 -9.62 2.42 17.14
N GLY A 149 -9.50 1.81 18.33
CA GLY A 149 -10.25 2.18 19.51
C GLY A 149 -11.71 1.72 19.51
N SER A 150 -12.56 2.52 20.12
CA SER A 150 -13.97 2.17 20.42
C SER A 150 -14.85 1.90 19.19
N TYR A 151 -14.37 2.19 17.99
CA TYR A 151 -15.10 1.90 16.74
C TYR A 151 -15.01 0.43 16.31
N GLY A 152 -14.25 -0.42 17.03
CA GLY A 152 -14.09 -1.84 16.71
C GLY A 152 -13.37 -2.11 15.39
N ARG A 153 -12.67 -1.12 14.85
CA ARG A 153 -11.96 -1.20 13.57
C ARG A 153 -10.48 -1.47 13.78
N THR A 154 -9.89 -2.07 12.79
CA THR A 154 -8.46 -2.34 12.72
C THR A 154 -7.90 -1.79 11.41
N LEU A 155 -6.76 -1.11 11.48
CA LEU A 155 -5.95 -0.75 10.32
C LEU A 155 -4.79 -1.72 10.23
N THR A 156 -4.67 -2.42 9.12
CA THR A 156 -3.53 -3.26 8.78
C THR A 156 -2.73 -2.62 7.67
N VAL A 157 -1.42 -2.57 7.83
CA VAL A 157 -0.48 -2.07 6.82
C VAL A 157 0.39 -3.24 6.39
N LEU A 158 0.36 -3.58 5.12
CA LEU A 158 1.14 -4.63 4.50
C LEU A 158 2.30 -3.98 3.75
N VAL A 159 3.52 -4.37 4.07
CA VAL A 159 4.72 -3.92 3.37
C VAL A 159 5.44 -5.13 2.82
N THR A 160 5.80 -5.10 1.56
CA THR A 160 6.51 -6.19 0.89
C THR A 160 7.47 -5.64 -0.17
N GLU A 161 8.28 -6.50 -0.77
CA GLU A 161 9.14 -6.11 -1.88
C GLU A 161 8.31 -5.89 -3.15
N GLY A 162 8.65 -4.88 -3.93
CA GLY A 162 8.06 -4.64 -5.25
C GLY A 162 8.58 -5.66 -6.27
N VAL A 163 7.96 -5.66 -7.45
CA VAL A 163 8.54 -6.35 -8.62
C VAL A 163 9.86 -5.66 -8.94
N PRO A 164 10.98 -6.38 -9.09
CA PRO A 164 12.21 -5.76 -9.57
C PRO A 164 11.92 -5.05 -10.90
N GLU A 165 12.34 -3.79 -11.02
CA GLU A 165 12.37 -3.18 -12.34
C GLU A 165 13.34 -4.02 -13.17
N ASP A 166 12.85 -4.58 -14.29
CA ASP A 166 13.73 -5.18 -15.28
C ASP A 166 14.67 -4.06 -15.72
N ASP A 167 15.93 -4.17 -15.33
CA ASP A 167 16.99 -3.29 -15.79
C ASP A 167 17.20 -3.63 -17.27
N ASP A 168 16.37 -3.03 -18.14
CA ASP A 168 16.57 -2.98 -19.57
C ASP A 168 17.83 -2.15 -19.85
N SER A 169 18.96 -2.58 -19.26
CA SER A 169 20.25 -2.29 -19.79
C SER A 169 20.34 -3.10 -21.08
N ASP A 170 19.78 -2.55 -22.16
CA ASP A 170 20.22 -2.83 -23.50
C ASP A 170 21.74 -2.61 -23.47
N ASP A 171 22.49 -3.68 -23.21
CA ASP A 171 23.84 -3.82 -23.65
C ASP A 171 23.77 -3.74 -25.19
N ASP A 172 23.71 -2.51 -25.67
CA ASP A 172 24.06 -2.17 -27.05
C ASP A 172 25.56 -2.58 -27.22
N ASP A 173 25.76 -3.89 -27.36
CA ASP A 173 26.97 -4.45 -27.91
C ASP A 173 27.14 -3.85 -29.30
N GLY A 174 27.63 -2.62 -29.30
CA GLY A 174 28.10 -1.90 -30.47
C GLY A 174 29.03 -2.81 -31.24
N ASP A 175 28.45 -3.60 -32.15
CA ASP A 175 29.14 -4.42 -33.12
C ASP A 175 30.07 -3.50 -33.89
N GLY A 176 31.36 -3.60 -33.54
CA GLY A 176 32.45 -2.83 -34.12
C GLY A 176 32.49 -3.05 -35.63
N TYR A 177 31.81 -2.22 -36.36
CA TYR A 177 31.99 -2.11 -37.82
C TYR A 177 33.40 -1.55 -38.08
N ILE A 178 34.39 -2.46 -38.15
CA ILE A 178 35.75 -2.14 -38.55
C ILE A 178 35.70 -1.74 -40.04
N ASP A 179 35.89 -0.47 -40.28
CA ASP A 179 35.99 0.17 -41.59
C ASP A 179 37.27 -0.33 -42.30
N ARG A 180 37.11 -1.44 -43.07
CA ARG A 180 38.17 -2.10 -43.85
C ARG A 180 38.31 -1.46 -45.25
N TRP A 181 38.46 -0.16 -45.34
CA TRP A 181 38.75 0.52 -46.60
C TRP A 181 39.80 1.63 -46.43
N LYS A 182 41.06 1.26 -46.16
CA LYS A 182 42.22 2.13 -46.51
C LYS A 182 43.50 1.32 -46.59
N GLU A 183 43.60 0.51 -47.62
CA GLU A 183 44.89 0.18 -48.24
C GLU A 183 44.67 -0.03 -49.73
N GLY A 184 45.19 0.91 -50.52
CA GLY A 184 45.20 0.79 -51.97
C GLY A 184 45.57 2.06 -52.72
N ARG A 185 46.89 2.39 -52.65
CA ARG A 185 47.72 3.26 -53.55
C ARG A 185 48.05 4.63 -53.08
#